data_30e44adf580bcb4cceb08a6ce60b4773
#
_entry.id   30e44adf580bcb4cceb08a6ce60b4773
#
_cell.length_a   1.000
_cell.length_b   1.000
_cell.length_c   1.000
_cell.angle_alpha   90.00
_cell.angle_beta   90.00
_cell.angle_gamma   90.00
#
_symmetry.space_group_name_H-M   'P 1'
#
loop_
_entity.id
_entity.type
_entity.pdbx_description
1 polymer ?
#
loop_
_entity_poly.entity_id
_entity_poly.type
_entity_poly.pdbx_seq_one_letter_code
_entity_poly.pdbx_strand_id
1 'polypeptide(L)'
;MKKRAAIFLLFAMLLLSACGGGTDSNAGKTQIDVKGVFLLEPSDQLNLSAEGLDTVQRYLFAVYDVDNSGNDSNVEVSGFSDAVEVTLNDTNTYEQCSGSTLIRNFIDNSGYTTPGECGTLWGGSEPVRMISAFAVNQNDMKDGCTAKLNFNLSLNAQLRYTAEVAGTDIQTIAWPDGVFAVEDDPDAWQLVHSVKIRAQICKNSLEAASRAEQNRDTGTRDLNLTICKSMLEDNLWGVSCVADNSVTTELPVFSLATIQGCEPELAGQVSTVRDAVETMRSELAKSSPDYDAVNSAQRTAYSTLNAMLG
;
A
#
# COMPACT_ATOMS: atom_id res chain seq x y z
N MET A 1 -52.77 -23.37 6.52
CA MET A 1 -51.47 -23.78 7.05
C MET A 1 -50.46 -23.80 5.90
N LYS A 2 -49.66 -22.76 5.73
CA LYS A 2 -48.63 -22.66 4.71
C LYS A 2 -47.28 -22.65 5.42
N LYS A 3 -46.52 -23.73 5.26
CA LYS A 3 -45.17 -23.86 5.79
C LYS A 3 -44.22 -22.95 4.95
N ARG A 4 -43.64 -21.95 5.58
CA ARG A 4 -42.53 -21.16 5.00
C ARG A 4 -41.25 -21.94 5.25
N ALA A 5 -40.66 -22.46 4.17
CA ALA A 5 -39.31 -23.00 4.19
C ALA A 5 -38.34 -21.82 4.22
N ALA A 6 -37.57 -21.72 5.29
CA ALA A 6 -36.43 -20.81 5.39
C ALA A 6 -35.27 -21.45 4.59
N ILE A 7 -34.85 -20.79 3.53
CA ILE A 7 -33.64 -21.14 2.80
C ILE A 7 -32.51 -20.51 3.60
N PHE A 8 -31.80 -21.34 4.34
CA PHE A 8 -30.49 -20.98 4.89
C PHE A 8 -29.49 -21.04 3.73
N LEU A 9 -29.05 -19.87 3.28
CA LEU A 9 -27.86 -19.78 2.43
C LEU A 9 -26.64 -20.14 3.33
N LEU A 10 -26.17 -21.36 3.17
CA LEU A 10 -24.90 -21.80 3.72
C LEU A 10 -23.81 -21.12 2.87
N PHE A 11 -23.20 -20.08 3.40
CA PHE A 11 -21.89 -19.64 2.92
C PHE A 11 -20.92 -20.79 3.20
N ALA A 12 -20.54 -21.51 2.19
CA ALA A 12 -19.49 -22.50 2.26
C ALA A 12 -18.16 -21.75 2.42
N MET A 13 -17.69 -21.60 3.66
CA MET A 13 -16.28 -21.38 3.92
C MET A 13 -15.52 -22.56 3.34
N LEU A 14 -14.87 -22.36 2.21
CA LEU A 14 -13.88 -23.27 1.68
C LEU A 14 -12.66 -23.24 2.62
N LEU A 15 -12.70 -24.08 3.63
CA LEU A 15 -11.52 -24.50 4.35
C LEU A 15 -10.67 -25.33 3.38
N LEU A 16 -9.75 -24.70 2.68
CA LEU A 16 -8.75 -25.39 1.89
C LEU A 16 -7.77 -26.06 2.86
N SER A 17 -7.99 -27.34 3.07
CA SER A 17 -7.11 -28.22 3.82
C SER A 17 -5.77 -28.31 3.09
N ALA A 18 -4.72 -27.79 3.69
CA ALA A 18 -3.35 -27.98 3.24
C ALA A 18 -3.00 -29.47 3.29
N CYS A 19 -2.82 -30.10 2.12
CA CYS A 19 -2.20 -31.40 2.01
C CYS A 19 -0.69 -31.21 1.73
N GLY A 20 0.10 -31.13 2.78
CA GLY A 20 1.58 -31.13 2.68
C GLY A 20 2.15 -31.60 4.00
N GLY A 21 2.70 -32.80 4.03
CA GLY A 21 3.21 -33.45 5.23
C GLY A 21 4.41 -32.73 5.84
N GLY A 22 4.21 -32.14 6.99
CA GLY A 22 5.21 -31.64 7.93
C GLY A 22 4.47 -31.24 9.18
N THR A 23 4.71 -31.95 10.28
CA THR A 23 4.03 -31.72 11.55
C THR A 23 4.67 -30.56 12.31
N ASP A 24 4.46 -29.34 11.87
CA ASP A 24 4.67 -28.17 12.72
C ASP A 24 3.32 -27.65 13.19
N SER A 25 3.06 -27.76 14.48
CA SER A 25 1.81 -27.41 15.13
C SER A 25 1.44 -25.91 15.02
N ASN A 26 2.33 -25.07 14.52
CA ASN A 26 2.15 -23.64 14.34
C ASN A 26 1.84 -23.24 12.88
N ALA A 27 2.25 -24.06 11.91
CA ALA A 27 2.04 -23.79 10.48
C ALA A 27 0.55 -23.67 10.07
N GLY A 28 -0.33 -24.30 10.83
CA GLY A 28 -1.77 -24.29 10.55
C GLY A 28 -2.54 -23.06 11.06
N LYS A 29 -1.87 -22.12 11.70
CA LYS A 29 -2.51 -20.93 12.29
C LYS A 29 -2.34 -19.66 11.44
N THR A 30 -1.32 -19.60 10.61
CA THR A 30 -1.18 -18.50 9.64
C THR A 30 -2.17 -18.72 8.51
N GLN A 31 -2.94 -17.70 8.17
CA GLN A 31 -3.97 -17.77 7.13
C GLN A 31 -3.62 -16.78 6.02
N ILE A 32 -3.96 -17.16 4.79
CA ILE A 32 -3.88 -16.29 3.63
C ILE A 32 -5.28 -16.19 3.03
N ASP A 33 -5.73 -14.97 2.81
CA ASP A 33 -7.01 -14.68 2.19
C ASP A 33 -6.80 -13.82 0.95
N VAL A 34 -7.01 -14.39 -0.24
CA VAL A 34 -6.89 -13.67 -1.51
C VAL A 34 -8.10 -12.76 -1.67
N LYS A 35 -7.88 -11.47 -1.70
CA LYS A 35 -8.92 -10.44 -1.83
C LYS A 35 -9.29 -10.15 -3.27
N GLY A 36 -8.33 -10.22 -4.19
CA GLY A 36 -8.59 -10.03 -5.60
C GLY A 36 -7.36 -10.25 -6.46
N VAL A 37 -7.62 -10.52 -7.72
CA VAL A 37 -6.61 -10.60 -8.77
C VAL A 37 -6.99 -9.63 -9.88
N PHE A 38 -6.04 -8.81 -10.32
CA PHE A 38 -6.28 -7.68 -11.20
C PHE A 38 -5.33 -7.70 -12.39
N LEU A 39 -5.88 -7.62 -13.58
CA LEU A 39 -5.10 -7.46 -14.82
C LEU A 39 -5.06 -5.98 -15.19
N LEU A 40 -3.85 -5.43 -15.34
CA LEU A 40 -3.68 -4.06 -15.80
C LEU A 40 -3.85 -3.98 -17.31
N GLU A 41 -4.89 -3.26 -17.74
CA GLU A 41 -5.12 -2.99 -19.14
C GLU A 41 -4.09 -1.98 -19.69
N PRO A 42 -3.58 -2.23 -20.88
CA PRO A 42 -2.72 -1.27 -21.54
C PRO A 42 -3.50 0.01 -21.87
N SER A 43 -2.87 1.15 -21.67
CA SER A 43 -3.40 2.44 -22.11
C SER A 43 -2.40 3.14 -23.02
N ASP A 44 -2.86 4.17 -23.74
CA ASP A 44 -1.98 5.00 -24.57
C ASP A 44 -0.91 5.74 -23.74
N GLN A 45 -1.13 5.84 -22.44
CA GLN A 45 -0.21 6.48 -21.49
C GLN A 45 0.84 5.52 -20.95
N LEU A 46 0.61 4.20 -21.03
CA LEU A 46 1.50 3.17 -20.51
C LEU A 46 2.38 2.61 -21.64
N ASN A 47 3.62 3.04 -21.70
CA ASN A 47 4.59 2.49 -22.65
C ASN A 47 5.19 1.18 -22.10
N LEU A 48 4.63 0.05 -22.50
CA LEU A 48 5.06 -1.29 -22.03
C LEU A 48 6.57 -1.56 -22.26
N SER A 49 7.12 -1.05 -23.34
CA SER A 49 8.57 -1.22 -23.62
C SER A 49 9.42 -0.40 -22.64
N ALA A 50 8.98 0.80 -22.26
CA ALA A 50 9.64 1.59 -21.23
C ALA A 50 9.54 0.92 -19.84
N GLU A 51 8.48 0.15 -19.62
CA GLU A 51 8.27 -0.65 -18.40
C GLU A 51 9.06 -1.98 -18.38
N GLY A 52 9.85 -2.26 -19.42
CA GLY A 52 10.61 -3.51 -19.54
C GLY A 52 9.75 -4.71 -19.95
N LEU A 53 8.50 -4.50 -20.33
CA LEU A 53 7.62 -5.54 -20.87
C LEU A 53 7.68 -5.56 -22.39
N ASP A 54 7.56 -6.74 -22.97
CA ASP A 54 7.30 -6.87 -24.41
C ASP A 54 5.80 -6.70 -24.74
N THR A 55 5.46 -6.64 -26.00
CA THR A 55 4.09 -6.35 -26.47
C THR A 55 3.06 -7.42 -26.08
N VAL A 56 3.50 -8.60 -25.69
CA VAL A 56 2.64 -9.72 -25.28
C VAL A 56 2.56 -9.89 -23.77
N GLN A 57 3.31 -9.09 -23.02
CA GLN A 57 3.28 -9.13 -21.55
C GLN A 57 2.31 -8.09 -20.98
N ARG A 58 1.73 -8.43 -19.84
CA ARG A 58 0.85 -7.58 -19.04
C ARG A 58 1.20 -7.73 -17.57
N TYR A 59 0.88 -6.71 -16.77
CA TYR A 59 0.96 -6.84 -15.33
C TYR A 59 -0.32 -7.44 -14.77
N LEU A 60 -0.16 -8.49 -13.99
CA LEU A 60 -1.18 -9.07 -13.12
C LEU A 60 -0.82 -8.75 -11.68
N PHE A 61 -1.79 -8.30 -10.90
CA PHE A 61 -1.62 -8.03 -9.47
C PHE A 61 -2.47 -8.99 -8.65
N ALA A 62 -1.93 -9.46 -7.55
CA ALA A 62 -2.71 -10.18 -6.54
C ALA A 62 -2.70 -9.38 -5.24
N VAL A 63 -3.88 -9.13 -4.67
CA VAL A 63 -4.05 -8.52 -3.35
C VAL A 63 -4.56 -9.57 -2.39
N TYR A 64 -3.92 -9.70 -1.23
CA TYR A 64 -4.20 -10.73 -0.25
C TYR A 64 -3.84 -10.29 1.16
N ASP A 65 -4.53 -10.85 2.15
CA ASP A 65 -4.19 -10.68 3.56
C ASP A 65 -3.34 -11.87 4.02
N VAL A 66 -2.33 -11.59 4.82
CA VAL A 66 -1.59 -12.60 5.57
C VAL A 66 -1.85 -12.36 7.05
N ASP A 67 -2.55 -13.28 7.68
CA ASP A 67 -2.94 -13.24 9.08
C ASP A 67 -2.08 -14.20 9.89
N ASN A 68 -1.25 -13.66 10.77
CA ASN A 68 -0.43 -14.40 11.72
C ASN A 68 -0.88 -14.18 13.18
N SER A 69 -2.07 -13.62 13.39
CA SER A 69 -2.58 -13.27 14.71
C SER A 69 -2.82 -14.49 15.61
N GLY A 70 -3.17 -15.62 14.99
CA GLY A 70 -3.39 -16.89 15.70
C GLY A 70 -2.10 -17.66 16.04
N ASN A 71 -0.92 -17.14 15.72
CA ASN A 71 0.37 -17.82 15.84
C ASN A 71 1.25 -17.15 16.89
N ASP A 72 1.95 -17.96 17.69
CA ASP A 72 2.94 -17.47 18.67
C ASP A 72 4.33 -17.27 18.03
N SER A 73 4.52 -17.74 16.81
CA SER A 73 5.79 -17.71 16.09
C SER A 73 5.76 -16.74 14.92
N ASN A 74 6.91 -16.17 14.61
CA ASN A 74 7.07 -15.26 13.48
C ASN A 74 7.09 -16.04 12.17
N VAL A 75 6.56 -15.40 11.11
CA VAL A 75 6.62 -15.90 9.74
C VAL A 75 7.47 -14.94 8.92
N GLU A 76 8.48 -15.49 8.26
CA GLU A 76 9.27 -14.76 7.27
C GLU A 76 8.48 -14.70 5.96
N VAL A 77 8.22 -13.49 5.50
CA VAL A 77 7.69 -13.24 4.16
C VAL A 77 8.89 -12.88 3.30
N SER A 78 9.29 -13.80 2.41
CA SER A 78 10.46 -13.56 1.59
C SER A 78 10.27 -12.37 0.67
N GLY A 79 11.24 -11.47 0.64
CA GLY A 79 11.33 -10.37 -0.33
C GLY A 79 11.88 -10.80 -1.69
N PHE A 80 12.16 -12.09 -1.89
CA PHE A 80 12.66 -12.64 -3.14
C PHE A 80 11.53 -12.84 -4.16
N SER A 81 11.90 -12.99 -5.42
CA SER A 81 10.95 -13.17 -6.53
C SER A 81 10.05 -14.39 -6.40
N ASP A 82 10.46 -15.38 -5.61
CA ASP A 82 9.74 -16.63 -5.36
C ASP A 82 8.82 -16.59 -4.10
N ALA A 83 8.70 -15.44 -3.44
CA ALA A 83 7.80 -15.33 -2.28
C ALA A 83 6.35 -15.61 -2.65
N VAL A 84 5.93 -15.15 -3.82
CA VAL A 84 4.62 -15.42 -4.42
C VAL A 84 4.82 -15.70 -5.90
N GLU A 85 4.24 -16.79 -6.36
CA GLU A 85 4.21 -17.17 -7.76
C GLU A 85 2.76 -17.29 -8.25
N VAL A 86 2.52 -17.00 -9.51
CA VAL A 86 1.24 -17.29 -10.15
C VAL A 86 1.43 -18.32 -11.25
N THR A 87 0.66 -19.39 -11.22
CA THR A 87 0.59 -20.39 -12.29
C THR A 87 -0.70 -20.21 -13.06
N LEU A 88 -0.60 -19.93 -14.35
CA LEU A 88 -1.74 -19.77 -15.25
C LEU A 88 -2.01 -21.06 -15.99
N ASN A 89 -3.27 -21.50 -16.01
CA ASN A 89 -3.76 -22.68 -16.73
C ASN A 89 -3.00 -23.99 -16.39
N ASP A 90 -2.51 -24.13 -15.18
CA ASP A 90 -1.68 -25.25 -14.70
C ASP A 90 -0.40 -25.49 -15.52
N THR A 91 0.05 -24.54 -16.33
CA THR A 91 1.17 -24.72 -17.25
C THR A 91 2.28 -23.69 -17.09
N ASN A 92 1.96 -22.42 -17.03
CA ASN A 92 2.95 -21.34 -17.04
C ASN A 92 3.01 -20.68 -15.67
N THR A 93 4.17 -20.77 -15.02
CA THR A 93 4.43 -20.14 -13.73
C THR A 93 5.23 -18.86 -13.92
N TYR A 94 4.81 -17.82 -13.27
CA TYR A 94 5.42 -16.49 -13.27
C TYR A 94 5.82 -16.13 -11.85
N GLU A 95 7.06 -15.71 -11.70
CA GLU A 95 7.57 -15.20 -10.44
C GLU A 95 7.12 -13.75 -10.21
N GLN A 96 7.06 -13.36 -8.94
CA GLN A 96 6.81 -11.98 -8.57
C GLN A 96 7.89 -11.08 -9.17
N CYS A 97 7.48 -9.93 -9.71
CA CYS A 97 8.38 -8.91 -10.22
C CYS A 97 8.22 -7.60 -9.44
N SER A 98 9.31 -6.83 -9.38
CA SER A 98 9.28 -5.49 -8.77
C SER A 98 8.66 -4.43 -9.70
N GLY A 99 8.47 -4.78 -10.97
CA GLY A 99 8.04 -3.85 -11.99
C GLY A 99 9.06 -2.74 -12.27
N SER A 100 8.68 -1.82 -13.12
CA SER A 100 9.40 -0.57 -13.32
C SER A 100 9.15 0.40 -12.15
N THR A 101 9.84 1.53 -12.14
CA THR A 101 9.59 2.61 -11.19
C THR A 101 8.13 3.06 -11.21
N LEU A 102 7.52 3.10 -12.39
CA LEU A 102 6.15 3.53 -12.59
C LEU A 102 5.15 2.55 -11.95
N ILE A 103 5.30 1.25 -12.23
CA ILE A 103 4.45 0.21 -11.62
C ILE A 103 4.67 0.14 -10.11
N ARG A 104 5.90 0.34 -9.65
CA ARG A 104 6.21 0.42 -8.22
C ARG A 104 5.47 1.57 -7.57
N ASN A 105 5.50 2.76 -8.17
CA ASN A 105 4.73 3.91 -7.66
C ASN A 105 3.22 3.63 -7.64
N PHE A 106 2.69 2.90 -8.63
CA PHE A 106 1.29 2.49 -8.65
C PHE A 106 0.95 1.53 -7.50
N ILE A 107 1.85 0.57 -7.20
CA ILE A 107 1.74 -0.33 -6.05
C ILE A 107 1.82 0.48 -4.75
N ASP A 108 2.83 1.33 -4.60
CA ASP A 108 3.04 2.16 -3.41
C ASP A 108 1.82 3.06 -3.11
N ASN A 109 1.19 3.60 -4.17
CA ASN A 109 -0.01 4.43 -4.04
C ASN A 109 -1.25 3.62 -3.63
N SER A 110 -1.25 2.29 -3.79
CA SER A 110 -2.37 1.45 -3.35
C SER A 110 -2.51 1.36 -1.83
N GLY A 111 -1.44 1.64 -1.09
CA GLY A 111 -1.40 1.50 0.36
C GLY A 111 -1.15 0.08 0.85
N TYR A 112 -0.90 -0.85 -0.05
CA TYR A 112 -0.65 -2.24 0.30
C TYR A 112 0.85 -2.51 0.40
N THR A 113 1.22 -3.34 1.38
CA THR A 113 2.62 -3.71 1.62
C THR A 113 3.07 -4.77 0.62
N THR A 114 4.25 -4.62 0.05
CA THR A 114 4.84 -5.71 -0.73
C THR A 114 5.51 -6.75 0.18
N PRO A 115 5.63 -8.01 -0.24
CA PRO A 115 6.35 -9.03 0.54
C PRO A 115 7.77 -8.60 0.94
N GLY A 116 8.46 -7.89 0.05
CA GLY A 116 9.81 -7.38 0.31
C GLY A 116 9.89 -6.31 1.40
N GLU A 117 8.85 -5.51 1.54
CA GLU A 117 8.77 -4.47 2.57
C GLU A 117 8.32 -5.03 3.91
N CYS A 118 7.47 -6.06 3.88
CA CYS A 118 6.95 -6.68 5.10
C CYS A 118 8.06 -7.37 5.89
N GLY A 119 8.90 -8.15 5.21
CA GLY A 119 9.98 -8.93 5.84
C GLY A 119 9.46 -9.99 6.80
N THR A 120 9.25 -9.64 8.06
CA THR A 120 8.83 -10.57 9.12
C THR A 120 7.45 -10.20 9.66
N LEU A 121 6.50 -11.13 9.63
CA LEU A 121 5.24 -11.05 10.35
C LEU A 121 5.39 -11.65 11.74
N TRP A 122 5.22 -10.83 12.75
CA TRP A 122 5.33 -11.25 14.14
C TRP A 122 4.14 -12.11 14.56
N GLY A 123 4.38 -13.06 15.45
CA GLY A 123 3.30 -13.84 16.06
C GLY A 123 2.35 -12.92 16.83
N GLY A 124 1.04 -13.12 16.68
CA GLY A 124 0.00 -12.30 17.30
C GLY A 124 -0.19 -10.91 16.68
N SER A 125 0.50 -10.60 15.56
CA SER A 125 0.30 -9.31 14.87
C SER A 125 -1.03 -9.25 14.13
N GLU A 126 -1.56 -8.04 13.93
CA GLU A 126 -2.70 -7.80 13.06
C GLU A 126 -2.42 -8.29 11.63
N PRO A 127 -3.46 -8.71 10.88
CA PRO A 127 -3.31 -9.09 9.49
C PRO A 127 -2.69 -7.98 8.65
N VAL A 128 -1.80 -8.35 7.73
CA VAL A 128 -1.17 -7.39 6.81
C VAL A 128 -1.70 -7.62 5.41
N ARG A 129 -2.25 -6.56 4.80
CA ARG A 129 -2.65 -6.56 3.41
C ARG A 129 -1.46 -6.34 2.50
N MET A 130 -1.26 -7.28 1.59
CA MET A 130 -0.14 -7.33 0.69
C MET A 130 -0.57 -7.29 -0.77
N ILE A 131 0.36 -6.84 -1.61
CA ILE A 131 0.21 -6.85 -3.06
C ILE A 131 1.45 -7.45 -3.70
N SER A 132 1.24 -8.29 -4.72
CA SER A 132 2.30 -8.84 -5.57
C SER A 132 1.99 -8.58 -7.03
N ALA A 133 3.01 -8.24 -7.81
CA ALA A 133 2.91 -8.00 -9.25
C ALA A 133 3.63 -9.10 -10.03
N PHE A 134 3.07 -9.47 -11.19
CA PHE A 134 3.60 -10.50 -12.09
C PHE A 134 3.57 -9.98 -13.53
N ALA A 135 4.66 -10.19 -14.28
CA ALA A 135 4.69 -9.92 -15.70
C ALA A 135 4.27 -11.19 -16.46
N VAL A 136 3.00 -11.28 -16.81
CA VAL A 136 2.39 -12.47 -17.42
C VAL A 136 2.22 -12.32 -18.93
N ASN A 137 2.22 -13.45 -19.66
CA ASN A 137 1.92 -13.43 -21.08
C ASN A 137 0.40 -13.31 -21.29
N GLN A 138 -0.04 -12.29 -22.03
CA GLN A 138 -1.47 -12.08 -22.31
C GLN A 138 -2.15 -13.27 -23.01
N ASN A 139 -1.38 -14.11 -23.75
CA ASN A 139 -1.95 -15.28 -24.39
C ASN A 139 -2.39 -16.37 -23.38
N ASP A 140 -1.87 -16.31 -22.16
CA ASP A 140 -2.26 -17.22 -21.08
C ASP A 140 -3.49 -16.69 -20.32
N MET A 141 -3.90 -15.44 -20.58
CA MET A 141 -5.07 -14.76 -20.00
C MET A 141 -6.31 -14.86 -20.89
N LYS A 142 -6.48 -15.98 -21.62
CA LYS A 142 -7.68 -16.21 -22.44
C LYS A 142 -8.90 -16.47 -21.56
N ASP A 143 -10.09 -16.31 -22.18
CA ASP A 143 -11.36 -16.59 -21.52
C ASP A 143 -11.35 -17.94 -20.79
N GLY A 144 -11.72 -17.95 -19.54
CA GLY A 144 -11.75 -19.14 -18.69
C GLY A 144 -10.39 -19.59 -18.17
N CYS A 145 -9.35 -18.73 -18.24
CA CYS A 145 -8.07 -19.05 -17.60
C CYS A 145 -8.23 -19.20 -16.08
N THR A 146 -7.42 -20.06 -15.49
CA THR A 146 -7.30 -20.20 -14.03
C THR A 146 -5.97 -19.63 -13.58
N ALA A 147 -5.99 -18.93 -12.46
CA ALA A 147 -4.78 -18.44 -11.80
C ALA A 147 -4.65 -19.14 -10.45
N LYS A 148 -3.52 -19.83 -10.25
CA LYS A 148 -3.14 -20.37 -8.94
C LYS A 148 -2.04 -19.53 -8.34
N LEU A 149 -2.29 -19.01 -7.15
CA LEU A 149 -1.28 -18.28 -6.39
C LEU A 149 -0.60 -19.25 -5.43
N ASN A 150 0.70 -19.38 -5.56
CA ASN A 150 1.55 -20.17 -4.69
C ASN A 150 2.32 -19.24 -3.77
N PHE A 151 2.12 -19.38 -2.46
CA PHE A 151 2.77 -18.54 -1.44
C PHE A 151 3.87 -19.33 -0.76
N ASN A 152 5.10 -18.86 -0.88
CA ASN A 152 6.28 -19.41 -0.24
C ASN A 152 6.58 -18.59 1.03
N LEU A 153 5.72 -18.69 2.04
CA LEU A 153 6.01 -18.13 3.34
C LEU A 153 6.89 -19.09 4.12
N SER A 154 7.93 -18.59 4.73
CA SER A 154 8.88 -19.41 5.45
C SER A 154 8.68 -19.31 6.97
N LEU A 155 8.12 -20.36 7.55
CA LEU A 155 8.42 -20.70 8.93
C LEU A 155 9.52 -21.77 8.88
N ASN A 156 10.77 -21.42 9.05
CA ASN A 156 11.90 -22.33 8.88
C ASN A 156 11.94 -23.05 7.50
N ALA A 157 11.63 -22.35 6.43
CA ALA A 157 11.65 -22.79 5.03
C ALA A 157 10.61 -23.86 4.64
N GLN A 158 9.48 -24.00 5.32
CA GLN A 158 8.57 -25.13 5.05
C GLN A 158 7.08 -24.80 4.85
N LEU A 159 6.65 -23.56 4.93
CA LEU A 159 5.25 -23.22 4.72
C LEU A 159 4.98 -22.91 3.24
N ARG A 160 4.04 -23.66 2.64
CA ARG A 160 3.52 -23.40 1.30
C ARG A 160 2.01 -23.35 1.35
N TYR A 161 1.45 -22.26 0.84
CA TYR A 161 0.02 -22.11 0.63
C TYR A 161 -0.27 -22.03 -0.85
N THR A 162 -1.42 -22.52 -1.25
CA THR A 162 -1.91 -22.37 -2.62
C THR A 162 -3.35 -21.93 -2.58
N ALA A 163 -3.68 -20.87 -3.30
CA ALA A 163 -5.04 -20.45 -3.58
C ALA A 163 -5.29 -20.44 -5.08
N GLU A 164 -6.47 -20.90 -5.51
CA GLU A 164 -6.87 -20.90 -6.90
C GLU A 164 -7.93 -19.83 -7.15
N VAL A 165 -7.74 -19.02 -8.19
CA VAL A 165 -8.66 -17.96 -8.61
C VAL A 165 -9.08 -18.26 -10.04
N ALA A 166 -10.38 -18.37 -10.28
CA ALA A 166 -10.89 -18.60 -11.64
C ALA A 166 -10.63 -17.37 -12.53
N GLY A 167 -10.37 -17.58 -13.83
CA GLY A 167 -10.11 -16.48 -14.77
C GLY A 167 -11.25 -15.47 -14.86
N THR A 168 -12.49 -15.92 -14.64
CA THR A 168 -13.68 -15.05 -14.58
C THR A 168 -13.71 -14.12 -13.36
N ASP A 169 -12.94 -14.42 -12.33
CA ASP A 169 -12.84 -13.63 -11.11
C ASP A 169 -11.67 -12.62 -11.19
N ILE A 170 -10.90 -12.66 -12.28
CA ILE A 170 -9.83 -11.70 -12.54
C ILE A 170 -10.45 -10.39 -13.01
N GLN A 171 -10.27 -9.35 -12.22
CA GLN A 171 -10.77 -8.02 -12.51
C GLN A 171 -9.79 -7.27 -13.42
N THR A 172 -10.32 -6.30 -14.16
CA THR A 172 -9.49 -5.44 -15.00
C THR A 172 -9.38 -4.06 -14.39
N ILE A 173 -8.18 -3.52 -14.32
CA ILE A 173 -7.92 -2.15 -13.88
C ILE A 173 -7.23 -1.36 -14.98
N ALA A 174 -7.53 -0.07 -15.06
CA ALA A 174 -6.98 0.84 -16.05
C ALA A 174 -5.83 1.68 -15.46
N TRP A 175 -4.83 2.00 -16.29
CA TRP A 175 -3.78 2.94 -15.95
C TRP A 175 -4.19 4.36 -16.36
N PRO A 176 -3.84 5.42 -15.60
CA PRO A 176 -3.21 5.46 -14.26
C PRO A 176 -4.22 5.41 -13.09
N ASP A 177 -5.51 5.48 -13.38
CA ASP A 177 -6.57 5.74 -12.40
C ASP A 177 -7.15 4.45 -11.79
N GLY A 178 -6.47 3.31 -12.02
CA GLY A 178 -6.91 2.01 -11.54
C GLY A 178 -6.88 1.93 -10.01
N VAL A 179 -7.98 1.44 -9.44
CA VAL A 179 -8.14 1.18 -8.02
C VAL A 179 -8.34 -0.31 -7.80
N PHE A 180 -7.63 -0.89 -6.84
CA PHE A 180 -7.85 -2.27 -6.42
C PHE A 180 -9.12 -2.32 -5.56
N ALA A 181 -10.25 -2.70 -6.16
CA ALA A 181 -11.56 -2.70 -5.50
C ALA A 181 -11.72 -3.88 -4.53
N VAL A 182 -10.88 -3.91 -3.49
CA VAL A 182 -10.92 -4.93 -2.42
C VAL A 182 -11.39 -4.35 -1.07
N GLU A 183 -11.51 -3.03 -0.99
CA GLU A 183 -12.02 -2.31 0.17
C GLU A 183 -13.51 -2.00 -0.01
N ASP A 184 -14.22 -1.78 1.10
CA ASP A 184 -15.62 -1.33 1.07
C ASP A 184 -15.73 0.06 0.43
N ASP A 185 -14.75 0.92 0.66
CA ASP A 185 -14.60 2.24 0.02
C ASP A 185 -13.14 2.42 -0.45
N PRO A 186 -12.81 1.99 -1.68
CA PRO A 186 -11.45 2.08 -2.21
C PRO A 186 -10.95 3.52 -2.35
N ASP A 187 -11.84 4.47 -2.66
CA ASP A 187 -11.48 5.88 -2.82
C ASP A 187 -11.09 6.49 -1.47
N ALA A 188 -11.85 6.20 -0.42
CA ALA A 188 -11.53 6.63 0.94
C ALA A 188 -10.20 6.00 1.43
N TRP A 189 -10.00 4.72 1.17
CA TRP A 189 -8.74 4.04 1.48
C TRP A 189 -7.54 4.73 0.82
N GLN A 190 -7.60 4.96 -0.49
CA GLN A 190 -6.53 5.60 -1.25
C GLN A 190 -6.27 7.03 -0.76
N LEU A 191 -7.33 7.76 -0.42
CA LEU A 191 -7.23 9.10 0.15
C LEU A 191 -6.49 9.09 1.49
N VAL A 192 -6.89 8.23 2.42
CA VAL A 192 -6.25 8.09 3.75
C VAL A 192 -4.78 7.72 3.60
N HIS A 193 -4.46 6.77 2.71
CA HIS A 193 -3.09 6.36 2.44
C HIS A 193 -2.25 7.52 1.88
N SER A 194 -2.79 8.26 0.92
CA SER A 194 -2.14 9.46 0.36
C SER A 194 -1.82 10.51 1.44
N VAL A 195 -2.72 10.70 2.41
CA VAL A 195 -2.48 11.59 3.57
C VAL A 195 -1.35 11.05 4.45
N LYS A 196 -1.29 9.75 4.71
CA LYS A 196 -0.23 9.13 5.51
C LYS A 196 1.15 9.26 4.84
N ILE A 197 1.26 9.05 3.53
CA ILE A 197 2.51 9.31 2.78
C ILE A 197 2.97 10.76 2.99
N ARG A 198 2.06 11.72 2.84
CA ARG A 198 2.37 13.14 3.05
C ARG A 198 2.76 13.46 4.48
N ALA A 199 2.11 12.84 5.45
CA ALA A 199 2.49 12.94 6.86
C ALA A 199 3.91 12.42 7.11
N GLN A 200 4.30 11.32 6.46
CA GLN A 200 5.67 10.79 6.56
C GLN A 200 6.70 11.76 5.95
N ILE A 201 6.41 12.33 4.78
CA ILE A 201 7.28 13.35 4.15
C ILE A 201 7.40 14.58 5.06
N CYS A 202 6.28 15.04 5.63
CA CYS A 202 6.27 16.15 6.58
C CYS A 202 7.13 15.86 7.81
N LYS A 203 7.01 14.67 8.40
CA LYS A 203 7.82 14.24 9.54
C LYS A 203 9.32 14.26 9.21
N ASN A 204 9.72 13.68 8.09
CA ASN A 204 11.11 13.67 7.64
C ASN A 204 11.64 15.11 7.41
N SER A 205 10.80 15.98 6.83
CA SER A 205 11.14 17.38 6.61
C SER A 205 11.29 18.16 7.92
N LEU A 206 10.42 17.93 8.91
CA LEU A 206 10.56 18.54 10.24
C LEU A 206 11.84 18.11 10.95
N GLU A 207 12.23 16.84 10.83
CA GLU A 207 13.51 16.36 11.36
C GLU A 207 14.70 17.03 10.68
N ALA A 208 14.64 17.20 9.36
CA ALA A 208 15.67 17.91 8.61
C ALA A 208 15.72 19.41 9.00
N ALA A 209 14.57 20.07 9.15
CA ALA A 209 14.49 21.44 9.60
C ALA A 209 15.08 21.62 11.02
N SER A 210 14.79 20.71 11.92
CA SER A 210 15.32 20.72 13.30
C SER A 210 16.85 20.57 13.32
N ARG A 211 17.41 19.66 12.52
CA ARG A 211 18.88 19.52 12.36
C ARG A 211 19.51 20.76 11.76
N ALA A 212 18.87 21.37 10.76
CA ALA A 212 19.35 22.60 10.12
C ALA A 212 19.36 23.78 11.11
N GLU A 213 18.33 23.93 11.95
CA GLU A 213 18.28 24.96 13.00
C GLU A 213 19.42 24.80 14.01
N GLN A 214 19.69 23.56 14.47
CA GLN A 214 20.82 23.28 15.37
C GLN A 214 22.16 23.67 14.74
N ASN A 215 22.29 23.51 13.42
CA ASN A 215 23.48 23.86 12.66
C ASN A 215 23.51 25.34 12.21
N ARG A 216 22.48 26.13 12.56
CA ARG A 216 22.29 27.52 12.13
C ARG A 216 22.18 27.68 10.61
N ASP A 217 21.75 26.65 9.91
CA ASP A 217 21.46 26.68 8.47
C ASP A 217 19.99 27.08 8.25
N THR A 218 19.76 28.38 8.22
CA THR A 218 18.41 28.94 8.07
C THR A 218 17.81 28.62 6.70
N GLY A 219 18.63 28.52 5.64
CA GLY A 219 18.15 28.22 4.30
C GLY A 219 17.56 26.82 4.19
N THR A 220 18.31 25.81 4.66
CA THR A 220 17.82 24.41 4.68
C THR A 220 16.64 24.24 5.64
N ARG A 221 16.64 24.92 6.78
CA ARG A 221 15.51 24.94 7.71
C ARG A 221 14.23 25.43 7.04
N ASP A 222 14.29 26.63 6.43
CA ASP A 222 13.10 27.27 5.84
C ASP A 222 12.58 26.49 4.62
N LEU A 223 13.48 25.89 3.85
CA LEU A 223 13.09 24.99 2.76
C LEU A 223 12.30 23.79 3.29
N ASN A 224 12.79 23.11 4.31
CA ASN A 224 12.15 21.91 4.86
C ASN A 224 10.80 22.25 5.54
N LEU A 225 10.69 23.37 6.23
CA LEU A 225 9.40 23.84 6.76
C LEU A 225 8.41 24.18 5.64
N THR A 226 8.91 24.70 4.51
CA THR A 226 8.09 24.97 3.32
C THR A 226 7.60 23.66 2.70
N ILE A 227 8.46 22.64 2.57
CA ILE A 227 8.07 21.31 2.10
C ILE A 227 6.97 20.73 3.00
N CYS A 228 7.17 20.76 4.33
CA CYS A 228 6.17 20.27 5.27
C CYS A 228 4.82 20.99 5.12
N LYS A 229 4.84 22.32 5.02
CA LYS A 229 3.64 23.12 4.76
C LYS A 229 2.96 22.66 3.47
N SER A 230 3.72 22.55 2.38
CA SER A 230 3.22 22.14 1.08
C SER A 230 2.56 20.76 1.12
N MET A 231 3.07 19.81 1.88
CA MET A 231 2.47 18.48 2.00
C MET A 231 1.10 18.47 2.67
N LEU A 232 0.73 19.54 3.38
CA LEU A 232 -0.49 19.64 4.18
C LEU A 232 -1.47 20.74 3.71
N GLU A 233 -1.19 21.41 2.60
CA GLU A 233 -2.08 22.42 2.04
C GLU A 233 -3.25 21.81 1.27
N ASP A 234 -4.41 22.46 1.29
CA ASP A 234 -5.52 22.15 0.38
C ASP A 234 -5.08 22.39 -1.06
N ASN A 235 -5.55 21.61 -2.00
CA ASN A 235 -5.19 21.64 -3.42
C ASN A 235 -3.77 21.20 -3.75
N LEU A 236 -3.19 20.37 -2.92
CA LEU A 236 -1.93 19.80 -3.26
C LEU A 236 -2.02 18.91 -4.46
N TRP A 237 -1.18 19.32 -5.36
CA TRP A 237 -0.56 18.51 -6.40
C TRP A 237 -0.41 17.09 -5.90
N GLY A 238 -0.96 16.15 -6.63
CA GLY A 238 -0.51 14.80 -6.48
C GLY A 238 1.02 14.85 -6.43
N VAL A 239 1.66 14.12 -5.56
CA VAL A 239 3.10 13.95 -5.63
C VAL A 239 3.36 13.37 -7.00
N SER A 240 3.75 14.23 -7.95
CA SER A 240 4.05 13.78 -9.28
C SER A 240 5.35 13.03 -9.18
N CYS A 241 5.26 11.71 -9.17
CA CYS A 241 6.40 10.86 -9.34
C CYS A 241 6.81 10.97 -10.79
N VAL A 242 7.82 11.78 -11.09
CA VAL A 242 8.44 11.81 -12.40
C VAL A 242 9.30 10.56 -12.51
N ALA A 243 8.69 9.48 -12.97
CA ALA A 243 9.44 8.36 -13.47
C ALA A 243 9.76 8.68 -14.94
N ASP A 244 11.05 8.90 -15.20
CA ASP A 244 11.64 8.89 -16.53
C ASP A 244 10.94 9.79 -17.59
N ASN A 245 10.87 11.10 -17.32
CA ASN A 245 10.48 12.18 -18.25
C ASN A 245 9.19 12.03 -19.09
N SER A 246 8.46 10.94 -18.99
CA SER A 246 7.36 10.65 -19.92
C SER A 246 5.98 10.40 -19.30
N VAL A 247 5.89 10.04 -18.02
CA VAL A 247 4.58 9.82 -17.36
C VAL A 247 4.60 10.37 -15.95
N THR A 248 3.62 11.22 -15.66
CA THR A 248 3.40 11.77 -14.33
C THR A 248 2.27 10.97 -13.69
N THR A 249 2.57 10.19 -12.67
CA THR A 249 1.51 9.62 -11.82
C THR A 249 1.12 10.68 -10.82
N GLU A 250 -0.10 11.18 -10.92
CA GLU A 250 -0.65 12.13 -9.96
C GLU A 250 -1.32 11.33 -8.84
N LEU A 251 -0.86 11.50 -7.60
CA LEU A 251 -1.64 11.08 -6.45
C LEU A 251 -2.96 11.84 -6.43
N PRO A 252 -4.06 11.25 -5.96
CA PRO A 252 -5.33 11.93 -5.86
C PRO A 252 -5.18 13.27 -5.16
N VAL A 253 -5.72 14.32 -5.79
CA VAL A 253 -5.84 15.63 -5.15
C VAL A 253 -6.84 15.47 -4.02
N PHE A 254 -6.43 15.80 -2.80
CA PHE A 254 -7.37 15.84 -1.70
C PHE A 254 -7.59 17.27 -1.21
N SER A 255 -8.78 17.53 -0.72
CA SER A 255 -9.06 18.70 0.10
C SER A 255 -9.27 18.27 1.54
N LEU A 256 -9.01 19.19 2.47
CA LEU A 256 -9.34 18.94 3.88
C LEU A 256 -10.83 18.59 4.05
N ALA A 257 -11.70 19.18 3.24
CA ALA A 257 -13.12 18.88 3.24
C ALA A 257 -13.43 17.43 2.81
N THR A 258 -12.68 16.89 1.84
CA THR A 258 -12.82 15.50 1.42
C THR A 258 -12.40 14.54 2.52
N ILE A 259 -11.24 14.80 3.16
CA ILE A 259 -10.79 14.01 4.32
C ILE A 259 -11.80 14.12 5.46
N GLN A 260 -12.33 15.33 5.73
CA GLN A 260 -13.34 15.54 6.77
C GLN A 260 -14.62 14.71 6.55
N GLY A 261 -14.94 14.43 5.29
CA GLY A 261 -16.12 13.64 4.92
C GLY A 261 -15.96 12.14 5.22
N CYS A 262 -14.76 11.59 5.04
CA CYS A 262 -14.49 10.15 5.25
C CYS A 262 -13.78 9.85 6.57
N GLU A 263 -12.80 10.69 6.97
CA GLU A 263 -11.97 10.50 8.15
C GLU A 263 -11.83 11.81 8.96
N PRO A 264 -12.85 12.19 9.75
CA PRO A 264 -12.86 13.48 10.48
C PRO A 264 -11.69 13.64 11.46
N GLU A 265 -11.25 12.57 12.11
CA GLU A 265 -10.14 12.61 13.04
C GLU A 265 -8.84 12.92 12.31
N LEU A 266 -8.58 12.24 11.19
CA LEU A 266 -7.41 12.48 10.35
C LEU A 266 -7.40 13.92 9.81
N ALA A 267 -8.55 14.47 9.42
CA ALA A 267 -8.68 15.86 9.01
C ALA A 267 -8.30 16.84 10.13
N GLY A 268 -8.73 16.54 11.36
CA GLY A 268 -8.34 17.32 12.57
C GLY A 268 -6.84 17.26 12.83
N GLN A 269 -6.23 16.10 12.66
CA GLN A 269 -4.79 15.90 12.79
C GLN A 269 -4.00 16.68 11.73
N VAL A 270 -4.41 16.62 10.46
CA VAL A 270 -3.81 17.42 9.37
C VAL A 270 -3.85 18.91 9.69
N SER A 271 -5.00 19.44 10.14
CA SER A 271 -5.13 20.84 10.54
C SER A 271 -4.18 21.20 11.67
N THR A 272 -4.10 20.36 12.69
CA THR A 272 -3.22 20.57 13.86
C THR A 272 -1.75 20.66 13.44
N VAL A 273 -1.29 19.75 12.57
CA VAL A 273 0.10 19.79 12.09
C VAL A 273 0.34 21.03 11.24
N ARG A 274 -0.60 21.38 10.35
CA ARG A 274 -0.50 22.58 9.51
C ARG A 274 -0.35 23.86 10.33
N ASP A 275 -1.17 24.03 11.36
CA ASP A 275 -1.14 25.19 12.23
C ASP A 275 0.16 25.25 13.05
N ALA A 276 0.65 24.12 13.51
CA ALA A 276 1.92 24.04 14.21
C ALA A 276 3.11 24.39 13.30
N VAL A 277 3.13 23.91 12.06
CA VAL A 277 4.16 24.25 11.06
C VAL A 277 4.13 25.75 10.74
N GLU A 278 2.94 26.34 10.56
CA GLU A 278 2.82 27.77 10.30
C GLU A 278 3.27 28.61 11.50
N THR A 279 2.99 28.16 12.73
CA THR A 279 3.51 28.80 13.96
C THR A 279 5.03 28.78 13.96
N MET A 280 5.67 27.65 13.70
CA MET A 280 7.13 27.56 13.61
C MET A 280 7.69 28.51 12.55
N ARG A 281 7.11 28.52 11.35
CA ARG A 281 7.57 29.38 10.25
C ARG A 281 7.45 30.86 10.59
N SER A 282 6.31 31.27 11.12
CA SER A 282 6.04 32.67 11.48
C SER A 282 6.93 33.16 12.61
N GLU A 283 7.17 32.33 13.63
CA GLU A 283 8.07 32.69 14.73
C GLU A 283 9.52 32.79 14.26
N LEU A 284 10.02 31.82 13.53
CA LEU A 284 11.41 31.78 13.04
C LEU A 284 11.73 32.87 12.00
N ALA A 285 10.70 33.47 11.38
CA ALA A 285 10.87 34.63 10.49
C ALA A 285 11.05 35.98 11.24
N LYS A 286 10.78 36.01 12.54
CA LYS A 286 10.94 37.24 13.33
C LYS A 286 12.40 37.55 13.62
N SER A 287 12.73 38.81 13.79
CA SER A 287 14.07 39.23 14.23
C SER A 287 14.44 38.77 15.65
N SER A 288 13.42 38.43 16.45
CA SER A 288 13.56 37.83 17.78
C SER A 288 12.50 36.76 17.93
N PRO A 289 12.79 35.50 17.52
CA PRO A 289 11.87 34.40 17.63
C PRO A 289 11.54 34.04 19.06
N ASP A 290 10.29 33.68 19.31
CA ASP A 290 9.89 33.02 20.55
C ASP A 290 10.16 31.51 20.42
N TYR A 291 11.30 31.09 20.94
CA TYR A 291 11.72 29.68 20.88
C TYR A 291 10.86 28.75 21.75
N ASP A 292 10.17 29.26 22.77
CA ASP A 292 9.23 28.42 23.54
C ASP A 292 7.99 28.10 22.71
N ALA A 293 7.49 29.06 21.94
CA ALA A 293 6.42 28.86 20.98
C ALA A 293 6.84 27.88 19.85
N VAL A 294 8.05 28.06 19.30
CA VAL A 294 8.62 27.16 18.28
C VAL A 294 8.71 25.72 18.81
N ASN A 295 9.29 25.53 19.98
CA ASN A 295 9.45 24.20 20.59
C ASN A 295 8.11 23.54 20.95
N SER A 296 7.12 24.33 21.36
CA SER A 296 5.77 23.85 21.64
C SER A 296 5.08 23.37 20.35
N ALA A 297 5.14 24.19 19.30
CA ALA A 297 4.58 23.85 17.99
C ALA A 297 5.25 22.61 17.41
N GLN A 298 6.58 22.51 17.50
CA GLN A 298 7.34 21.35 17.06
C GLN A 298 6.88 20.05 17.75
N ARG A 299 6.74 20.08 19.09
CA ARG A 299 6.25 18.92 19.85
C ARG A 299 4.83 18.52 19.43
N THR A 300 3.95 19.49 19.24
CA THR A 300 2.59 19.26 18.76
C THR A 300 2.61 18.60 17.38
N ALA A 301 3.38 19.14 16.43
CA ALA A 301 3.50 18.55 15.08
C ALA A 301 3.99 17.10 15.14
N TYR A 302 5.07 16.82 15.88
CA TYR A 302 5.62 15.47 15.98
C TYR A 302 4.65 14.46 16.62
N SER A 303 4.01 14.84 17.74
CA SER A 303 3.06 13.95 18.40
C SER A 303 1.87 13.63 17.51
N THR A 304 1.38 14.63 16.77
CA THR A 304 0.25 14.44 15.86
C THR A 304 0.64 13.62 14.63
N LEU A 305 1.80 13.89 14.01
CA LEU A 305 2.31 13.08 12.89
C LEU A 305 2.54 11.62 13.29
N ASN A 306 3.06 11.36 14.47
CA ASN A 306 3.20 10.00 14.98
C ASN A 306 1.83 9.32 15.14
N ALA A 307 0.81 10.03 15.63
CA ALA A 307 -0.54 9.48 15.74
C ALA A 307 -1.19 9.21 14.36
N MET A 308 -0.88 10.02 13.34
CA MET A 308 -1.36 9.78 11.96
C MET A 308 -0.73 8.55 11.31
N LEU A 309 0.49 8.22 11.71
CA LEU A 309 1.27 7.14 11.09
C LEU A 309 1.07 5.78 11.78
N GLY A 310 0.54 5.76 12.97
CA GLY A 310 0.25 4.56 13.77
C GLY A 310 1.39 4.24 14.69
#